data_62a1aaaa13ae9ec79433467a11661d86
#
_entry.id   62a1aaaa13ae9ec79433467a11661d86
#
_cell.length_a   1.000
_cell.length_b   1.000
_cell.length_c   1.000
_cell.angle_alpha   90.00
_cell.angle_beta   90.00
_cell.angle_gamma   90.00
#
_symmetry.space_group_name_H-M   'P 1'
#
loop_
_entity.id
_entity.type
_entity.pdbx_description
1 polymer ?
#
loop_
_entity_poly.entity_id
_entity_poly.type
_entity_poly.pdbx_seq_one_letter_code
_entity_poly.pdbx_strand_id
1 'polypeptide(L)'
;MVKNFLSFDGANIAYHDEGERSPVILLHGYGVDGLGQFGSFERILPILEARQKLFIETFGAAPPLPEPPVEGRSGIIPPLVAAHARVILPDLRGFGASAKSREVSFYSDWAMARDVIALIEHLHLDAVDVVGFSMGAGTAARVAILEPPQVKSAILAGIGDYAVEGTVLEFPKNWPVPEHLPKPLTHKIWAEEGARMLEKNELVPGNLGSAHVIAARVTGADPKVLAAVIRGAVADQMTAEQLNRIRVPVLVLNGKGDVANQKTERLLKEIPIGTLGECEGDHSSTPYQPSFHQAVVGFLERQWRERAAA
;
A
#
# COMPACT_ATOMS: atom_id res chain seq x y z
N MET A 1 -7.57 19.59 -6.81
CA MET A 1 -9.02 19.33 -7.01
C MET A 1 -9.19 17.85 -7.30
N VAL A 2 -10.17 17.18 -6.66
CA VAL A 2 -10.47 15.76 -6.90
C VAL A 2 -11.11 15.62 -8.27
N LYS A 3 -10.57 14.71 -9.07
CA LYS A 3 -11.11 14.28 -10.37
C LYS A 3 -11.71 12.88 -10.22
N ASN A 4 -12.54 12.47 -11.18
CA ASN A 4 -13.17 11.15 -11.16
C ASN A 4 -13.18 10.56 -12.57
N PHE A 5 -13.14 9.24 -12.69
CA PHE A 5 -13.38 8.52 -13.93
C PHE A 5 -14.15 7.22 -13.64
N LEU A 6 -14.76 6.67 -14.66
CA LEU A 6 -15.40 5.36 -14.59
C LEU A 6 -14.41 4.28 -15.00
N SER A 7 -14.16 3.34 -14.10
CA SER A 7 -13.26 2.22 -14.33
C SER A 7 -13.85 1.16 -15.27
N PHE A 8 -13.10 0.11 -15.54
CA PHE A 8 -13.41 -0.98 -16.47
C PHE A 8 -14.77 -1.66 -16.22
N ASP A 9 -15.28 -1.63 -14.99
CA ASP A 9 -16.54 -2.22 -14.54
C ASP A 9 -17.61 -1.17 -14.20
N GLY A 10 -17.37 0.11 -14.51
CA GLY A 10 -18.26 1.23 -14.20
C GLY A 10 -18.12 1.78 -12.78
N ALA A 11 -17.19 1.26 -11.95
CA ALA A 11 -16.92 1.83 -10.64
C ALA A 11 -16.33 3.24 -10.77
N ASN A 12 -16.87 4.20 -9.98
CA ASN A 12 -16.33 5.56 -9.94
C ASN A 12 -15.05 5.57 -9.10
N ILE A 13 -13.93 5.96 -9.70
CA ILE A 13 -12.64 6.08 -9.03
C ILE A 13 -12.23 7.54 -9.00
N ALA A 14 -11.98 8.04 -7.79
CA ALA A 14 -11.50 9.39 -7.54
C ALA A 14 -9.98 9.43 -7.58
N TYR A 15 -9.41 10.53 -8.05
CA TYR A 15 -7.96 10.71 -8.05
C TYR A 15 -7.56 12.20 -7.96
N HIS A 16 -6.38 12.44 -7.43
CA HIS A 16 -5.68 13.72 -7.48
C HIS A 16 -4.62 13.66 -8.57
N ASP A 17 -4.31 14.83 -9.17
CA ASP A 17 -3.39 14.93 -10.28
C ASP A 17 -2.68 16.29 -10.18
N GLU A 18 -1.36 16.27 -9.96
CA GLU A 18 -0.54 17.45 -9.70
C GLU A 18 0.83 17.31 -10.36
N GLY A 19 1.37 18.42 -10.85
CA GLY A 19 2.66 18.45 -11.53
C GLY A 19 2.53 18.17 -13.02
N GLU A 20 3.68 18.03 -13.67
CA GLU A 20 3.78 17.90 -15.13
C GLU A 20 4.92 16.93 -15.49
N ARG A 21 5.00 16.49 -16.73
CA ARG A 21 6.04 15.62 -17.32
C ARG A 21 5.94 14.14 -16.91
N SER A 22 6.93 13.59 -16.17
CA SER A 22 7.03 12.13 -15.91
C SER A 22 5.89 11.62 -15.02
N PRO A 23 4.90 10.87 -15.54
CA PRO A 23 3.77 10.40 -14.75
C PRO A 23 4.21 9.36 -13.71
N VAL A 24 3.77 9.56 -12.47
CA VAL A 24 3.96 8.63 -11.34
C VAL A 24 2.61 8.41 -10.68
N ILE A 25 2.15 7.17 -10.61
CA ILE A 25 0.95 6.79 -9.88
C ILE A 25 1.34 6.31 -8.48
N LEU A 26 0.77 6.94 -7.44
CA LEU A 26 0.99 6.58 -6.05
C LEU A 26 -0.22 5.82 -5.49
N LEU A 27 -0.02 4.58 -5.02
CA LEU A 27 -1.06 3.68 -4.52
C LEU A 27 -0.94 3.51 -3.01
N HIS A 28 -1.96 3.97 -2.28
CA HIS A 28 -1.97 4.00 -0.82
C HIS A 28 -2.19 2.63 -0.17
N GLY A 29 -1.86 2.54 1.12
CA GLY A 29 -2.06 1.38 1.96
C GLY A 29 -3.52 1.23 2.43
N TYR A 30 -3.75 0.17 3.19
CA TYR A 30 -5.04 -0.13 3.79
C TYR A 30 -5.42 0.86 4.90
N GLY A 31 -6.69 1.28 4.93
CA GLY A 31 -7.25 2.12 6.00
C GLY A 31 -7.01 3.62 5.86
N VAL A 32 -6.43 4.07 4.73
CA VAL A 32 -6.21 5.50 4.41
C VAL A 32 -6.59 5.78 2.95
N ASP A 33 -6.64 7.04 2.57
CA ASP A 33 -6.77 7.48 1.17
C ASP A 33 -5.42 7.93 0.59
N GLY A 34 -5.39 8.32 -0.67
CA GLY A 34 -4.17 8.72 -1.35
C GLY A 34 -3.47 9.90 -0.67
N LEU A 35 -4.19 10.96 -0.32
CA LEU A 35 -3.64 12.11 0.39
C LEU A 35 -3.32 11.82 1.86
N GLY A 36 -4.04 10.89 2.50
CA GLY A 36 -3.73 10.41 3.84
C GLY A 36 -2.38 9.69 3.90
N GLN A 37 -2.04 8.92 2.86
CA GLN A 37 -0.78 8.18 2.82
C GLN A 37 0.41 9.02 2.35
N PHE A 38 0.23 9.83 1.32
CA PHE A 38 1.33 10.48 0.59
C PHE A 38 1.30 12.00 0.68
N GLY A 39 0.26 12.57 1.28
CA GLY A 39 0.11 13.99 1.54
C GLY A 39 0.96 14.47 2.72
N SER A 40 0.61 15.65 3.28
CA SER A 40 1.38 16.21 4.39
C SER A 40 1.23 15.38 5.68
N PHE A 41 2.31 15.36 6.48
CA PHE A 41 2.31 14.68 7.79
C PHE A 41 1.25 15.28 8.74
N GLU A 42 0.97 16.57 8.66
CA GLU A 42 -0.07 17.23 9.45
C GLU A 42 -1.46 16.68 9.18
N ARG A 43 -1.73 16.23 7.95
CA ARG A 43 -3.01 15.63 7.60
C ARG A 43 -3.21 14.26 8.27
N ILE A 44 -2.16 13.46 8.38
CA ILE A 44 -2.23 12.10 8.94
C ILE A 44 -2.03 12.08 10.45
N LEU A 45 -1.35 13.06 11.02
CA LEU A 45 -0.99 13.09 12.44
C LEU A 45 -2.19 12.85 13.38
N PRO A 46 -3.35 13.51 13.21
CA PRO A 46 -4.51 13.23 14.07
C PRO A 46 -5.00 11.79 14.02
N ILE A 47 -4.88 11.14 12.85
CA ILE A 47 -5.23 9.72 12.66
C ILE A 47 -4.23 8.84 13.38
N LEU A 48 -2.93 9.14 13.29
CA LEU A 48 -1.88 8.40 13.97
C LEU A 48 -1.99 8.52 15.49
N GLU A 49 -2.28 9.71 16.01
CA GLU A 49 -2.51 9.96 17.44
C GLU A 49 -3.72 9.18 17.96
N ALA A 50 -4.86 9.26 17.27
CA ALA A 50 -6.06 8.52 17.62
C ALA A 50 -5.83 6.99 17.55
N ARG A 51 -5.08 6.53 16.54
CA ARG A 51 -4.67 5.14 16.39
C ARG A 51 -3.78 4.70 17.56
N GLN A 52 -2.75 5.47 17.89
CA GLN A 52 -1.85 5.17 19.01
C GLN A 52 -2.61 5.04 20.32
N LYS A 53 -3.53 5.98 20.60
CA LYS A 53 -4.38 5.94 21.80
C LYS A 53 -5.17 4.62 21.88
N LEU A 54 -5.89 4.25 20.81
CA LEU A 54 -6.66 3.00 20.76
C LEU A 54 -5.78 1.75 20.85
N PHE A 55 -4.56 1.79 20.29
CA PHE A 55 -3.59 0.69 20.46
C PHE A 55 -3.16 0.53 21.91
N ILE A 56 -2.86 1.61 22.61
CA ILE A 56 -2.52 1.57 24.05
C ILE A 56 -3.69 1.04 24.87
N GLU A 57 -4.92 1.53 24.62
CA GLU A 57 -6.12 1.06 25.30
C GLU A 57 -6.40 -0.42 25.05
N THR A 58 -6.11 -0.92 23.83
CA THR A 58 -6.42 -2.31 23.43
C THR A 58 -5.31 -3.29 23.82
N PHE A 59 -4.05 -2.90 23.69
CA PHE A 59 -2.90 -3.82 23.83
C PHE A 59 -1.95 -3.45 24.96
N GLY A 60 -2.19 -2.34 25.67
CA GLY A 60 -1.31 -1.83 26.72
C GLY A 60 -0.07 -1.10 26.23
N ALA A 61 0.20 -1.12 24.93
CA ALA A 61 1.32 -0.44 24.28
C ALA A 61 1.00 -0.14 22.82
N ALA A 62 1.70 0.84 22.25
CA ALA A 62 1.66 1.13 20.81
C ALA A 62 3.06 1.50 20.32
N PRO A 63 3.33 1.38 19.00
CA PRO A 63 4.51 1.98 18.40
C PRO A 63 4.56 3.49 18.71
N PRO A 64 5.76 4.08 18.87
CA PRO A 64 5.88 5.52 19.03
C PRO A 64 5.31 6.23 17.79
N LEU A 65 4.78 7.44 18.00
CA LEU A 65 4.44 8.29 16.87
C LEU A 65 5.72 8.60 16.08
N PRO A 66 5.63 8.63 14.75
CA PRO A 66 6.76 9.06 13.95
C PRO A 66 7.13 10.50 14.32
N GLU A 67 8.41 10.78 14.45
CA GLU A 67 8.87 12.15 14.60
C GLU A 67 8.50 12.94 13.34
N PRO A 68 7.95 14.16 13.49
CA PRO A 68 7.67 14.99 12.33
C PRO A 68 8.98 15.27 11.60
N PRO A 69 9.03 15.20 10.27
CA PRO A 69 10.22 15.53 9.50
C PRO A 69 10.69 16.94 9.83
N VAL A 70 12.00 17.10 10.06
CA VAL A 70 12.63 18.33 10.59
C VAL A 70 12.48 19.54 9.64
N GLU A 71 12.37 19.30 8.34
CA GLU A 71 12.17 20.35 7.33
C GLU A 71 10.93 20.05 6.48
N GLY A 72 9.93 20.95 6.60
CA GLY A 72 8.73 20.96 5.77
C GLY A 72 7.98 19.64 5.86
N ARG A 73 7.01 19.55 6.71
CA ARG A 73 6.09 18.44 7.00
C ARG A 73 5.31 17.93 5.77
N SER A 74 5.98 17.94 4.62
CA SER A 74 5.44 17.51 3.33
C SER A 74 5.62 16.01 3.16
N GLY A 75 4.59 15.33 2.65
CA GLY A 75 4.73 13.98 2.16
C GLY A 75 5.63 13.92 0.92
N ILE A 76 5.56 12.81 0.20
CA ILE A 76 6.40 12.58 -0.97
C ILE A 76 6.02 13.44 -2.20
N ILE A 77 4.81 14.03 -2.24
CA ILE A 77 4.32 14.76 -3.42
C ILE A 77 5.25 15.93 -3.78
N PRO A 78 5.60 16.88 -2.88
CA PRO A 78 6.48 17.98 -3.23
C PRO A 78 7.87 17.54 -3.73
N PRO A 79 8.57 16.59 -3.12
CA PRO A 79 9.81 16.05 -3.68
C PRO A 79 9.67 15.50 -5.10
N LEU A 80 8.59 14.78 -5.40
CA LEU A 80 8.33 14.26 -6.74
C LEU A 80 8.04 15.38 -7.75
N VAL A 81 7.21 16.36 -7.38
CA VAL A 81 6.93 17.52 -8.24
C VAL A 81 8.19 18.34 -8.48
N ALA A 82 9.03 18.54 -7.48
CA ALA A 82 10.34 19.18 -7.62
C ALA A 82 11.27 18.41 -8.58
N ALA A 83 11.17 17.08 -8.62
CA ALA A 83 11.86 16.21 -9.58
C ALA A 83 11.15 16.14 -10.96
N HIS A 84 10.22 17.03 -11.24
CA HIS A 84 9.44 17.10 -12.47
C HIS A 84 8.49 15.93 -12.73
N ALA A 85 8.00 15.27 -11.70
CA ALA A 85 6.94 14.27 -11.84
C ALA A 85 5.57 14.92 -12.02
N ARG A 86 4.69 14.25 -12.77
CA ARG A 86 3.24 14.40 -12.68
C ARG A 86 2.75 13.33 -11.73
N VAL A 87 2.30 13.72 -10.55
CA VAL A 87 1.89 12.81 -9.47
C VAL A 87 0.38 12.58 -9.55
N ILE A 88 -0.01 11.32 -9.70
CA ILE A 88 -1.38 10.88 -9.81
C ILE A 88 -1.68 9.97 -8.62
N LEU A 89 -2.67 10.34 -7.79
CA LEU A 89 -3.04 9.62 -6.58
C LEU A 89 -4.49 9.16 -6.67
N PRO A 90 -4.77 7.96 -7.15
CA PRO A 90 -6.12 7.41 -7.02
C PRO A 90 -6.42 7.03 -5.56
N ASP A 91 -7.62 7.31 -5.12
CA ASP A 91 -8.21 6.60 -4.00
C ASP A 91 -8.60 5.22 -4.51
N LEU A 92 -7.96 4.16 -4.03
CA LEU A 92 -8.31 2.80 -4.44
C LEU A 92 -9.78 2.50 -4.09
N ARG A 93 -10.46 1.66 -4.90
CA ARG A 93 -11.85 1.28 -4.59
C ARG A 93 -12.00 0.79 -3.14
N GLY A 94 -13.04 1.22 -2.46
CA GLY A 94 -13.25 0.99 -1.03
C GLY A 94 -12.75 2.12 -0.12
N PHE A 95 -11.98 3.09 -0.64
CA PHE A 95 -11.35 4.16 0.15
C PHE A 95 -11.67 5.55 -0.38
N GLY A 96 -11.36 6.57 0.44
CA GLY A 96 -11.44 7.98 0.08
C GLY A 96 -12.77 8.37 -0.57
N ALA A 97 -12.71 9.03 -1.72
CA ALA A 97 -13.86 9.43 -2.52
C ALA A 97 -14.28 8.42 -3.61
N SER A 98 -13.56 7.30 -3.74
CA SER A 98 -13.87 6.24 -4.69
C SER A 98 -15.07 5.37 -4.27
N ALA A 99 -15.62 4.64 -5.23
CA ALA A 99 -16.74 3.73 -5.03
C ALA A 99 -16.44 2.68 -3.95
N LYS A 100 -17.46 2.36 -3.15
CA LYS A 100 -17.38 1.42 -2.03
C LYS A 100 -18.49 0.39 -2.15
N SER A 101 -18.19 -0.86 -1.79
CA SER A 101 -19.16 -1.95 -1.72
C SER A 101 -18.88 -2.82 -0.49
N ARG A 102 -19.90 -3.50 0.01
CA ARG A 102 -19.75 -4.55 1.03
C ARG A 102 -19.60 -5.94 0.42
N GLU A 103 -19.69 -6.02 -0.91
CA GLU A 103 -19.54 -7.27 -1.66
C GLU A 103 -18.06 -7.57 -1.92
N VAL A 104 -17.61 -8.76 -1.54
CA VAL A 104 -16.21 -9.21 -1.73
C VAL A 104 -15.84 -9.23 -3.21
N SER A 105 -16.76 -9.65 -4.09
CA SER A 105 -16.56 -9.71 -5.53
C SER A 105 -16.19 -8.36 -6.15
N PHE A 106 -16.61 -7.24 -5.54
CA PHE A 106 -16.23 -5.90 -5.99
C PHE A 106 -14.72 -5.63 -5.90
N TYR A 107 -14.00 -6.38 -5.07
CA TYR A 107 -12.56 -6.24 -4.84
C TYR A 107 -11.73 -7.40 -5.39
N SER A 108 -12.39 -8.45 -5.86
CA SER A 108 -11.74 -9.67 -6.37
C SER A 108 -11.14 -9.49 -7.76
N ASP A 109 -10.46 -10.51 -8.27
CA ASP A 109 -9.89 -10.56 -9.62
C ASP A 109 -8.96 -9.37 -9.94
N TRP A 110 -8.20 -8.95 -8.93
CA TRP A 110 -7.27 -7.83 -9.02
C TRP A 110 -7.92 -6.51 -9.46
N ALA A 111 -9.16 -6.30 -9.04
CA ALA A 111 -9.95 -5.14 -9.45
C ALA A 111 -9.23 -3.80 -9.22
N MET A 112 -8.50 -3.65 -8.10
CA MET A 112 -7.68 -2.43 -7.85
C MET A 112 -6.57 -2.24 -8.89
N ALA A 113 -5.89 -3.30 -9.30
CA ALA A 113 -4.87 -3.22 -10.34
C ALA A 113 -5.48 -2.89 -11.72
N ARG A 114 -6.63 -3.43 -12.02
CA ARG A 114 -7.39 -3.12 -13.23
C ARG A 114 -7.91 -1.68 -13.24
N ASP A 115 -8.27 -1.11 -12.07
CA ASP A 115 -8.58 0.32 -11.94
C ASP A 115 -7.39 1.19 -12.31
N VAL A 116 -6.19 0.82 -11.86
CA VAL A 116 -4.95 1.55 -12.20
C VAL A 116 -4.68 1.51 -13.69
N ILE A 117 -4.85 0.35 -14.33
CA ILE A 117 -4.70 0.22 -15.79
C ILE A 117 -5.74 1.08 -16.52
N ALA A 118 -7.01 1.03 -16.09
CA ALA A 118 -8.06 1.87 -16.66
C ALA A 118 -7.79 3.37 -16.46
N LEU A 119 -7.15 3.76 -15.33
CA LEU A 119 -6.72 5.14 -15.10
C LEU A 119 -5.58 5.55 -16.06
N ILE A 120 -4.62 4.67 -16.31
CA ILE A 120 -3.54 4.89 -17.29
C ILE A 120 -4.13 5.14 -18.68
N GLU A 121 -5.09 4.33 -19.09
CA GLU A 121 -5.80 4.47 -20.37
C GLU A 121 -6.65 5.75 -20.40
N HIS A 122 -7.42 6.05 -19.34
CA HIS A 122 -8.25 7.26 -19.23
C HIS A 122 -7.42 8.54 -19.35
N LEU A 123 -6.22 8.55 -18.79
CA LEU A 123 -5.30 9.71 -18.84
C LEU A 123 -4.41 9.73 -20.09
N HIS A 124 -4.53 8.74 -20.98
CA HIS A 124 -3.71 8.57 -22.18
C HIS A 124 -2.22 8.64 -21.88
N LEU A 125 -1.77 7.91 -20.86
CA LEU A 125 -0.36 7.89 -20.46
C LEU A 125 0.42 6.90 -21.33
N ASP A 126 1.44 7.38 -22.06
CA ASP A 126 2.33 6.53 -22.86
C ASP A 126 3.42 5.84 -22.03
N ALA A 127 3.81 6.47 -20.93
CA ALA A 127 4.80 5.95 -19.98
C ALA A 127 4.45 6.40 -18.56
N VAL A 128 4.48 5.47 -17.60
CA VAL A 128 4.15 5.73 -16.20
C VAL A 128 4.96 4.84 -15.28
N ASP A 129 5.37 5.37 -14.14
CA ASP A 129 5.95 4.61 -13.05
C ASP A 129 4.92 4.44 -11.92
N VAL A 130 4.92 3.27 -11.26
CA VAL A 130 3.92 2.96 -10.23
C VAL A 130 4.61 2.77 -8.88
N VAL A 131 4.18 3.51 -7.87
CA VAL A 131 4.69 3.42 -6.50
C VAL A 131 3.56 3.00 -5.59
N GLY A 132 3.71 1.88 -4.90
CA GLY A 132 2.70 1.40 -3.96
C GLY A 132 3.27 1.24 -2.56
N PHE A 133 2.43 1.50 -1.54
CA PHE A 133 2.77 1.24 -0.15
C PHE A 133 1.81 0.20 0.46
N SER A 134 2.33 -0.83 1.14
CA SER A 134 1.53 -1.86 1.83
C SER A 134 0.53 -2.54 0.87
N MET A 135 -0.77 -2.43 1.09
CA MET A 135 -1.80 -2.90 0.15
C MET A 135 -1.60 -2.32 -1.26
N GLY A 136 -1.22 -1.05 -1.36
CA GLY A 136 -0.86 -0.40 -2.62
C GLY A 136 0.36 -1.03 -3.29
N ALA A 137 1.33 -1.54 -2.53
CA ALA A 137 2.49 -2.28 -3.08
C ALA A 137 2.04 -3.61 -3.70
N GLY A 138 1.14 -4.34 -3.04
CA GLY A 138 0.51 -5.53 -3.61
C GLY A 138 -0.27 -5.20 -4.89
N THR A 139 -0.94 -4.06 -4.93
CA THR A 139 -1.64 -3.57 -6.13
C THR A 139 -0.65 -3.21 -7.24
N ALA A 140 0.45 -2.49 -6.94
CA ALA A 140 1.51 -2.14 -7.90
C ALA A 140 2.17 -3.38 -8.50
N ALA A 141 2.44 -4.41 -7.68
CA ALA A 141 2.96 -5.68 -8.17
C ALA A 141 2.00 -6.34 -9.16
N ARG A 142 0.69 -6.36 -8.87
CA ARG A 142 -0.32 -6.91 -9.78
C ARG A 142 -0.45 -6.11 -11.08
N VAL A 143 -0.32 -4.78 -11.02
CA VAL A 143 -0.24 -3.95 -12.23
C VAL A 143 0.96 -4.37 -13.07
N ALA A 144 2.13 -4.54 -12.47
CA ALA A 144 3.33 -4.96 -13.19
C ALA A 144 3.21 -6.39 -13.75
N ILE A 145 2.52 -7.31 -13.05
CA ILE A 145 2.23 -8.69 -13.51
C ILE A 145 1.29 -8.71 -14.72
N LEU A 146 0.35 -7.77 -14.79
CA LEU A 146 -0.57 -7.65 -15.95
C LEU A 146 0.12 -7.06 -17.18
N GLU A 147 1.36 -6.62 -17.06
CA GLU A 147 2.27 -6.20 -18.13
C GLU A 147 1.70 -5.09 -19.06
N PRO A 148 1.02 -4.04 -18.57
CA PRO A 148 0.59 -2.96 -19.45
C PRO A 148 1.82 -2.25 -20.03
N PRO A 149 1.89 -2.04 -21.37
CA PRO A 149 3.09 -1.53 -22.04
C PRO A 149 3.48 -0.12 -21.58
N GLN A 150 2.56 0.61 -20.98
CA GLN A 150 2.79 1.94 -20.43
C GLN A 150 3.59 1.92 -19.13
N VAL A 151 3.50 0.87 -18.31
CA VAL A 151 4.24 0.78 -17.04
C VAL A 151 5.71 0.52 -17.31
N LYS A 152 6.58 1.37 -16.77
CA LYS A 152 8.02 1.37 -17.04
C LYS A 152 8.86 0.95 -15.84
N SER A 153 8.40 1.19 -14.63
CA SER A 153 9.00 0.66 -13.40
C SER A 153 7.98 0.59 -12.27
N ALA A 154 8.30 -0.15 -11.21
CA ALA A 154 7.48 -0.20 -10.01
C ALA A 154 8.31 -0.07 -8.74
N ILE A 155 7.73 0.59 -7.71
CA ILE A 155 8.26 0.58 -6.35
C ILE A 155 7.23 -0.10 -5.46
N LEU A 156 7.66 -1.14 -4.76
CA LEU A 156 6.86 -1.93 -3.84
C LEU A 156 7.35 -1.65 -2.43
N ALA A 157 6.70 -0.73 -1.73
CA ALA A 157 7.13 -0.31 -0.40
C ALA A 157 6.25 -0.89 0.70
N GLY A 158 6.83 -1.24 1.85
CA GLY A 158 6.12 -1.82 2.98
C GLY A 158 5.48 -3.18 2.65
N ILE A 159 6.19 -4.04 1.94
CA ILE A 159 5.75 -5.37 1.51
C ILE A 159 6.90 -6.39 1.69
N GLY A 160 6.54 -7.63 1.99
CA GLY A 160 7.52 -8.70 2.18
C GLY A 160 7.04 -10.05 1.64
N ASP A 161 7.72 -11.10 2.06
CA ASP A 161 7.48 -12.47 1.60
C ASP A 161 6.06 -12.98 1.83
N TYR A 162 5.31 -12.37 2.78
CA TYR A 162 3.90 -12.72 3.02
C TYR A 162 3.01 -12.52 1.79
N ALA A 163 3.41 -11.67 0.85
CA ALA A 163 2.68 -11.43 -0.40
C ALA A 163 2.82 -12.59 -1.40
N VAL A 164 3.78 -13.51 -1.16
CA VAL A 164 4.03 -14.68 -2.01
C VAL A 164 3.26 -15.87 -1.48
N GLU A 165 2.49 -16.53 -2.34
CA GLU A 165 1.66 -17.68 -1.98
C GLU A 165 2.48 -18.79 -1.29
N GLY A 166 1.88 -19.39 -0.26
CA GLY A 166 2.51 -20.45 0.54
C GLY A 166 3.54 -19.96 1.54
N THR A 167 3.71 -18.64 1.76
CA THR A 167 4.53 -18.13 2.85
C THR A 167 3.81 -18.30 4.19
N VAL A 168 4.53 -18.84 5.16
CA VAL A 168 4.08 -18.93 6.55
C VAL A 168 4.42 -17.63 7.26
N LEU A 169 3.44 -17.05 7.94
CA LEU A 169 3.66 -15.84 8.73
C LEU A 169 4.36 -16.18 10.05
N GLU A 170 5.40 -15.43 10.34
CA GLU A 170 6.13 -15.48 11.60
C GLU A 170 6.09 -14.11 12.23
N PHE A 171 5.47 -14.01 13.37
CA PHE A 171 5.41 -12.79 14.16
C PHE A 171 6.40 -12.83 15.32
N PRO A 172 6.91 -11.67 15.78
CA PRO A 172 7.66 -11.59 17.02
C PRO A 172 6.88 -12.24 18.18
N LYS A 173 7.58 -12.93 19.07
CA LYS A 173 6.94 -13.69 20.19
C LYS A 173 6.05 -12.84 21.10
N ASN A 174 6.30 -11.54 21.16
CA ASN A 174 5.52 -10.58 21.95
C ASN A 174 4.33 -9.98 21.20
N TRP A 175 4.11 -10.36 19.95
CA TRP A 175 2.93 -9.90 19.22
C TRP A 175 1.69 -10.70 19.61
N PRO A 176 0.53 -10.03 19.78
CA PRO A 176 -0.70 -10.66 20.25
C PRO A 176 -1.40 -11.44 19.14
N VAL A 177 -0.78 -12.57 18.73
CA VAL A 177 -1.36 -13.49 17.75
C VAL A 177 -2.33 -14.43 18.47
N PRO A 178 -3.62 -14.49 18.08
CA PRO A 178 -4.60 -15.35 18.73
C PRO A 178 -4.23 -16.84 18.67
N GLU A 179 -4.27 -17.52 19.81
CA GLU A 179 -3.93 -18.95 19.92
C GLU A 179 -4.89 -19.86 19.15
N HIS A 180 -6.14 -19.42 18.95
CA HIS A 180 -7.16 -20.19 18.24
C HIS A 180 -6.96 -20.25 16.72
N LEU A 181 -6.05 -19.42 16.16
CA LEU A 181 -5.80 -19.43 14.72
C LEU A 181 -5.09 -20.71 14.28
N PRO A 182 -5.52 -21.30 13.15
CA PRO A 182 -4.89 -22.49 12.58
C PRO A 182 -3.39 -22.29 12.32
N LYS A 183 -2.63 -23.38 12.47
CA LYS A 183 -1.18 -23.39 12.14
C LYS A 183 -0.91 -24.42 11.05
N PRO A 184 0.00 -24.13 10.10
CA PRO A 184 0.80 -22.90 10.01
C PRO A 184 -0.06 -21.68 9.69
N LEU A 185 0.28 -20.54 10.30
CA LEU A 185 -0.43 -19.29 10.06
C LEU A 185 -0.04 -18.75 8.68
N THR A 186 -1.03 -18.58 7.82
CA THR A 186 -0.86 -17.99 6.48
C THR A 186 -1.46 -16.61 6.43
N HIS A 187 -1.06 -15.82 5.40
CA HIS A 187 -1.64 -14.49 5.18
C HIS A 187 -3.16 -14.53 5.02
N LYS A 188 -3.70 -15.55 4.34
CA LYS A 188 -5.13 -15.73 4.17
C LYS A 188 -5.88 -15.94 5.50
N ILE A 189 -5.33 -16.77 6.41
CA ILE A 189 -5.91 -17.00 7.75
C ILE A 189 -5.88 -15.70 8.56
N TRP A 190 -4.76 -14.98 8.51
CA TRP A 190 -4.59 -13.70 9.17
C TRP A 190 -5.59 -12.64 8.65
N ALA A 191 -5.72 -12.52 7.34
CA ALA A 191 -6.65 -11.59 6.69
C ALA A 191 -8.11 -11.90 7.05
N GLU A 192 -8.50 -13.17 7.06
CA GLU A 192 -9.85 -13.59 7.46
C GLU A 192 -10.17 -13.25 8.92
N GLU A 193 -9.21 -13.41 9.84
CA GLU A 193 -9.40 -12.97 11.22
C GLU A 193 -9.62 -11.45 11.31
N GLY A 194 -8.84 -10.67 10.57
CA GLY A 194 -9.04 -9.22 10.48
C GLY A 194 -10.42 -8.83 9.95
N ALA A 195 -10.88 -9.51 8.90
CA ALA A 195 -12.21 -9.29 8.32
C ALA A 195 -13.33 -9.65 9.32
N ARG A 196 -13.20 -10.77 10.02
CA ARG A 196 -14.15 -11.22 11.04
C ARG A 196 -14.25 -10.21 12.20
N MET A 197 -13.12 -9.66 12.64
CA MET A 197 -13.07 -8.65 13.69
C MET A 197 -13.76 -7.36 13.25
N LEU A 198 -13.55 -6.94 12.00
CA LEU A 198 -14.24 -5.79 11.42
C LEU A 198 -15.75 -5.96 11.34
N GLU A 199 -16.24 -7.13 10.91
CA GLU A 199 -17.67 -7.40 10.83
C GLU A 199 -18.37 -7.32 12.19
N LYS A 200 -17.68 -7.78 13.25
CA LYS A 200 -18.16 -7.66 14.63
C LYS A 200 -17.96 -6.27 15.22
N ASN A 201 -17.05 -5.46 14.62
CA ASN A 201 -16.62 -4.16 15.14
C ASN A 201 -16.14 -4.23 16.60
N GLU A 202 -15.47 -5.32 16.96
CA GLU A 202 -14.99 -5.60 18.32
C GLU A 202 -13.48 -5.34 18.43
N LEU A 203 -13.08 -4.73 19.55
CA LEU A 203 -11.68 -4.66 19.97
C LEU A 203 -11.45 -5.73 21.03
N VAL A 204 -10.58 -6.68 20.71
CA VAL A 204 -10.24 -7.82 21.60
C VAL A 204 -8.78 -7.67 22.01
N PRO A 205 -8.50 -7.43 23.32
CA PRO A 205 -7.15 -7.46 23.84
C PRO A 205 -6.46 -8.80 23.50
N GLY A 206 -5.20 -8.76 23.12
CA GLY A 206 -4.47 -9.97 22.73
C GLY A 206 -4.80 -10.51 21.34
N ASN A 207 -5.60 -9.81 20.54
CA ASN A 207 -5.89 -10.16 19.15
C ASN A 207 -5.43 -9.06 18.19
N LEU A 208 -4.32 -9.31 17.49
CA LEU A 208 -3.76 -8.35 16.53
C LEU A 208 -4.75 -7.98 15.39
N GLY A 209 -5.74 -8.84 15.11
CA GLY A 209 -6.85 -8.52 14.17
C GLY A 209 -7.62 -7.26 14.56
N SER A 210 -7.62 -6.89 15.84
CA SER A 210 -8.19 -5.61 16.32
C SER A 210 -7.53 -4.38 15.69
N ALA A 211 -6.31 -4.49 15.13
CA ALA A 211 -5.67 -3.39 14.43
C ALA A 211 -6.48 -2.90 13.20
N HIS A 212 -7.19 -3.81 12.53
CA HIS A 212 -8.08 -3.45 11.43
C HIS A 212 -9.32 -2.69 11.92
N VAL A 213 -9.87 -3.06 13.08
CA VAL A 213 -10.99 -2.35 13.71
C VAL A 213 -10.56 -0.96 14.16
N ILE A 214 -9.36 -0.84 14.73
CA ILE A 214 -8.78 0.45 15.10
C ILE A 214 -8.66 1.34 13.85
N ALA A 215 -8.13 0.83 12.75
CA ALA A 215 -8.04 1.57 11.50
C ALA A 215 -9.42 2.06 11.02
N ALA A 216 -10.45 1.21 11.05
CA ALA A 216 -11.82 1.60 10.70
C ALA A 216 -12.34 2.74 11.58
N ARG A 217 -12.16 2.63 12.90
CA ARG A 217 -12.66 3.62 13.88
C ARG A 217 -12.00 4.99 13.74
N VAL A 218 -10.68 5.03 13.57
CA VAL A 218 -9.95 6.31 13.49
C VAL A 218 -10.16 7.03 12.17
N THR A 219 -10.46 6.30 11.09
CA THR A 219 -10.72 6.89 9.77
C THR A 219 -12.22 7.11 9.50
N GLY A 220 -13.10 6.58 10.34
CA GLY A 220 -14.55 6.60 10.11
C GLY A 220 -15.00 5.72 8.93
N ALA A 221 -14.15 4.81 8.46
CA ALA A 221 -14.48 3.89 7.38
C ALA A 221 -15.52 2.85 7.81
N ASP A 222 -16.40 2.44 6.89
CA ASP A 222 -17.34 1.34 7.14
C ASP A 222 -16.59 0.02 7.35
N PRO A 223 -16.67 -0.59 8.54
CA PRO A 223 -15.91 -1.82 8.81
C PRO A 223 -16.31 -2.99 7.91
N LYS A 224 -17.57 -3.05 7.41
CA LYS A 224 -18.01 -4.08 6.47
C LYS A 224 -17.42 -3.90 5.08
N VAL A 225 -17.22 -2.64 4.65
CA VAL A 225 -16.49 -2.32 3.41
C VAL A 225 -15.04 -2.78 3.57
N LEU A 226 -14.38 -2.44 4.68
CA LEU A 226 -13.00 -2.83 4.92
C LEU A 226 -12.82 -4.34 5.04
N ALA A 227 -13.78 -5.07 5.62
CA ALA A 227 -13.80 -6.53 5.65
C ALA A 227 -13.87 -7.13 4.24
N ALA A 228 -14.72 -6.58 3.37
CA ALA A 228 -14.82 -7.00 1.97
C ALA A 228 -13.53 -6.72 1.19
N VAL A 229 -12.87 -5.56 1.42
CA VAL A 229 -11.55 -5.24 0.85
C VAL A 229 -10.50 -6.27 1.27
N ILE A 230 -10.46 -6.63 2.56
CA ILE A 230 -9.49 -7.62 3.04
C ILE A 230 -9.67 -8.94 2.31
N ARG A 231 -10.89 -9.45 2.24
CA ARG A 231 -11.17 -10.75 1.60
C ARG A 231 -10.94 -10.75 0.09
N GLY A 232 -11.28 -9.66 -0.58
CA GLY A 232 -11.23 -9.58 -2.04
C GLY A 232 -9.89 -9.11 -2.62
N ALA A 233 -9.12 -8.33 -1.88
CA ALA A 233 -7.90 -7.72 -2.38
C ALA A 233 -6.64 -8.03 -1.53
N VAL A 234 -6.76 -7.97 -0.19
CA VAL A 234 -5.59 -8.10 0.68
C VAL A 234 -5.23 -9.57 0.92
N ALA A 235 -6.23 -10.46 1.09
CA ALA A 235 -6.01 -11.88 1.34
C ALA A 235 -5.43 -12.63 0.13
N ASP A 236 -5.54 -12.06 -1.06
CA ASP A 236 -5.04 -12.65 -2.30
C ASP A 236 -3.52 -12.51 -2.38
N GLN A 237 -2.83 -13.63 -2.48
CA GLN A 237 -1.38 -13.70 -2.60
C GLN A 237 -0.98 -13.92 -4.06
N MET A 238 0.25 -13.55 -4.41
CA MET A 238 0.79 -13.76 -5.75
C MET A 238 1.59 -15.05 -5.81
N THR A 239 1.41 -15.83 -6.86
CA THR A 239 2.24 -17.02 -7.11
C THR A 239 3.64 -16.62 -7.59
N ALA A 240 4.61 -17.52 -7.44
CA ALA A 240 5.96 -17.35 -8.00
C ALA A 240 5.90 -17.15 -9.53
N GLU A 241 5.06 -17.92 -10.22
CA GLU A 241 4.87 -17.80 -11.67
C GLU A 241 4.35 -16.42 -12.08
N GLN A 242 3.38 -15.86 -11.32
CA GLN A 242 2.87 -14.51 -11.57
C GLN A 242 3.97 -13.46 -11.37
N LEU A 243 4.72 -13.50 -10.27
CA LEU A 243 5.82 -12.56 -10.01
C LEU A 243 6.92 -12.64 -11.07
N ASN A 244 7.22 -13.86 -11.56
CA ASN A 244 8.17 -14.08 -12.65
C ASN A 244 7.75 -13.45 -14.00
N ARG A 245 6.50 -13.00 -14.15
CA ARG A 245 6.03 -12.27 -15.35
C ARG A 245 6.43 -10.80 -15.37
N ILE A 246 6.85 -10.24 -14.25
CA ILE A 246 7.24 -8.83 -14.17
C ILE A 246 8.47 -8.59 -15.06
N ARG A 247 8.37 -7.66 -16.03
CA ARG A 247 9.41 -7.33 -17.01
C ARG A 247 10.01 -5.94 -16.85
N VAL A 248 9.57 -5.20 -15.85
CA VAL A 248 10.05 -3.84 -15.56
C VAL A 248 10.96 -3.84 -14.33
N PRO A 249 11.87 -2.86 -14.19
CA PRO A 249 12.65 -2.68 -12.97
C PRO A 249 11.76 -2.49 -11.76
N VAL A 250 12.04 -3.21 -10.67
CA VAL A 250 11.31 -3.12 -9.40
C VAL A 250 12.26 -2.78 -8.27
N LEU A 251 11.87 -1.80 -7.45
CA LEU A 251 12.47 -1.53 -6.16
C LEU A 251 11.51 -2.04 -5.06
N VAL A 252 11.96 -3.00 -4.25
CA VAL A 252 11.31 -3.34 -2.97
C VAL A 252 11.94 -2.45 -1.91
N LEU A 253 11.13 -1.63 -1.21
CA LEU A 253 11.61 -0.59 -0.31
C LEU A 253 10.93 -0.69 1.06
N ASN A 254 11.68 -1.05 2.09
CA ASN A 254 11.14 -1.23 3.44
C ASN A 254 11.84 -0.36 4.47
N GLY A 255 11.08 0.06 5.48
CA GLY A 255 11.63 0.74 6.65
C GLY A 255 12.38 -0.26 7.55
N LYS A 256 13.53 0.12 8.08
CA LYS A 256 14.32 -0.71 9.01
C LYS A 256 13.54 -1.13 10.26
N GLY A 257 12.54 -0.33 10.66
CA GLY A 257 11.64 -0.63 11.77
C GLY A 257 10.39 -1.40 11.38
N ASP A 258 10.16 -1.67 10.08
CA ASP A 258 8.99 -2.41 9.59
C ASP A 258 9.19 -3.93 9.72
N VAL A 259 9.15 -4.42 10.96
CA VAL A 259 9.50 -5.79 11.32
C VAL A 259 8.68 -6.84 10.57
N ALA A 260 7.42 -6.52 10.24
CA ALA A 260 6.53 -7.44 9.52
C ALA A 260 6.95 -7.67 8.06
N ASN A 261 7.68 -6.71 7.47
CA ASN A 261 8.04 -6.69 6.05
C ASN A 261 9.53 -6.84 5.79
N GLN A 262 10.33 -7.16 6.79
CA GLN A 262 11.79 -7.30 6.63
C GLN A 262 12.20 -8.53 5.83
N LYS A 263 11.40 -9.62 5.85
CA LYS A 263 11.67 -10.80 5.02
C LYS A 263 11.21 -10.53 3.59
N THR A 264 12.15 -10.42 2.68
CA THR A 264 11.93 -10.08 1.27
C THR A 264 12.66 -11.01 0.30
N GLU A 265 13.38 -11.99 0.82
CA GLU A 265 14.24 -12.85 0.01
C GLU A 265 13.45 -13.68 -1.01
N ARG A 266 12.28 -14.19 -0.58
CA ARG A 266 11.40 -14.96 -1.45
C ARG A 266 10.75 -14.07 -2.51
N LEU A 267 10.25 -12.90 -2.11
CA LEU A 267 9.64 -11.93 -3.03
C LEU A 267 10.64 -11.49 -4.10
N LEU A 268 11.85 -11.10 -3.68
CA LEU A 268 12.90 -10.65 -4.60
C LEU A 268 13.40 -11.75 -5.53
N LYS A 269 13.48 -12.99 -5.03
CA LYS A 269 13.88 -14.14 -5.86
C LYS A 269 12.96 -14.35 -7.06
N GLU A 270 11.66 -14.07 -6.87
CA GLU A 270 10.65 -14.31 -7.91
C GLU A 270 10.45 -13.11 -8.85
N ILE A 271 11.05 -11.94 -8.57
CA ILE A 271 11.00 -10.76 -9.44
C ILE A 271 12.29 -10.65 -10.26
N PRO A 272 12.26 -10.87 -11.59
CA PRO A 272 13.47 -10.97 -12.41
C PRO A 272 14.39 -9.74 -12.38
N ILE A 273 13.82 -8.54 -12.29
CA ILE A 273 14.55 -7.26 -12.27
C ILE A 273 14.26 -6.53 -10.95
N GLY A 274 14.37 -7.28 -9.84
CA GLY A 274 14.12 -6.78 -8.49
C GLY A 274 15.38 -6.28 -7.79
N THR A 275 15.28 -5.17 -7.08
CA THR A 275 16.33 -4.65 -6.19
C THR A 275 15.74 -4.35 -4.82
N LEU A 276 16.55 -4.48 -3.75
CA LEU A 276 16.17 -4.13 -2.40
C LEU A 276 16.71 -2.75 -2.04
N GLY A 277 15.86 -1.93 -1.42
CA GLY A 277 16.23 -0.70 -0.76
C GLY A 277 15.75 -0.68 0.68
N GLU A 278 16.43 0.07 1.52
CA GLU A 278 16.05 0.30 2.91
C GLU A 278 15.94 1.80 3.19
N CYS A 279 15.02 2.17 4.08
CA CYS A 279 14.85 3.52 4.58
C CYS A 279 14.56 3.51 6.08
N GLU A 280 14.50 4.66 6.71
CA GLU A 280 14.13 4.76 8.12
C GLU A 280 12.61 4.60 8.30
N GLY A 281 12.19 4.32 9.54
CA GLY A 281 10.80 4.21 9.93
C GLY A 281 10.28 2.78 10.08
N ASP A 282 9.12 2.68 10.71
CA ASP A 282 8.29 1.47 10.81
C ASP A 282 7.19 1.48 9.72
N HIS A 283 6.29 0.49 9.73
CA HIS A 283 5.22 0.41 8.74
C HIS A 283 4.32 1.66 8.69
N SER A 284 4.15 2.38 9.78
CA SER A 284 3.29 3.55 9.84
C SER A 284 4.00 4.85 9.50
N SER A 285 5.30 4.94 9.77
CA SER A 285 6.10 6.15 9.65
C SER A 285 6.95 6.23 8.38
N THR A 286 7.26 5.09 7.76
CA THR A 286 8.10 5.00 6.56
C THR A 286 7.72 5.99 5.44
N PRO A 287 6.45 6.14 5.03
CA PRO A 287 6.10 7.04 3.92
C PRO A 287 6.41 8.53 4.17
N TYR A 288 6.63 8.90 5.43
CA TYR A 288 6.90 10.29 5.85
C TYR A 288 8.39 10.54 6.12
N GLN A 289 9.25 9.52 5.96
CA GLN A 289 10.68 9.65 6.21
C GLN A 289 11.40 10.29 5.01
N PRO A 290 12.32 11.25 5.26
CA PRO A 290 13.14 11.83 4.19
C PRO A 290 13.92 10.77 3.40
N SER A 291 14.40 9.72 4.07
CA SER A 291 15.11 8.60 3.42
C SER A 291 14.22 7.80 2.47
N PHE A 292 12.92 7.65 2.78
CA PHE A 292 11.94 7.07 1.87
C PHE A 292 11.77 7.94 0.62
N HIS A 293 11.58 9.27 0.80
CA HIS A 293 11.45 10.21 -0.31
C HIS A 293 12.68 10.19 -1.22
N GLN A 294 13.88 10.22 -0.63
CA GLN A 294 15.14 10.16 -1.38
C GLN A 294 15.29 8.85 -2.16
N ALA A 295 14.94 7.71 -1.56
CA ALA A 295 15.01 6.41 -2.22
C ALA A 295 14.05 6.33 -3.42
N VAL A 296 12.78 6.77 -3.24
CA VAL A 296 11.77 6.79 -4.30
C VAL A 296 12.18 7.71 -5.43
N VAL A 297 12.50 8.99 -5.13
CA VAL A 297 12.89 9.97 -6.16
C VAL A 297 14.17 9.51 -6.88
N GLY A 298 15.17 9.06 -6.13
CA GLY A 298 16.44 8.61 -6.71
C GLY A 298 16.30 7.39 -7.62
N PHE A 299 15.39 6.44 -7.31
CA PHE A 299 15.09 5.32 -8.20
C PHE A 299 14.41 5.82 -9.49
N LEU A 300 13.37 6.64 -9.37
CA LEU A 300 12.60 7.15 -10.51
C LEU A 300 13.46 7.99 -11.45
N GLU A 301 14.31 8.89 -10.92
CA GLU A 301 15.21 9.70 -11.73
C GLU A 301 16.23 8.85 -12.51
N ARG A 302 16.73 7.75 -11.93
CA ARG A 302 17.58 6.80 -12.68
C ARG A 302 16.81 6.19 -13.85
N GLN A 303 15.57 5.72 -13.60
CA GLN A 303 14.73 5.12 -14.64
C GLN A 303 14.41 6.14 -15.75
N TRP A 304 14.15 7.41 -15.40
CA TRP A 304 13.90 8.46 -16.39
C TRP A 304 15.13 8.78 -17.25
N ARG A 305 16.32 8.85 -16.61
CA ARG A 305 17.59 9.06 -17.36
C ARG A 305 17.89 7.90 -18.31
N GLU A 306 17.73 6.68 -17.87
CA GLU A 306 17.96 5.47 -18.70
C GLU A 306 17.02 5.45 -19.91
N ARG A 307 15.74 5.77 -19.72
CA ARG A 307 14.76 5.85 -20.82
C ARG A 307 15.03 7.01 -21.78
N ALA A 308 15.57 8.12 -21.32
CA ALA A 308 15.91 9.26 -22.18
C ALA A 308 17.18 9.02 -23.00
N ALA A 309 18.01 8.08 -22.60
CA ALA A 309 19.26 7.71 -23.28
C ALA A 309 19.09 6.54 -24.27
N ALA A 310 17.99 5.81 -24.24
CA ALA A 310 17.65 4.68 -25.11
C ALA A 310 16.90 5.11 -26.37
#